data_9868b9973d73ca759c1f1161001c2fd7
#
_entry.id   9868b9973d73ca759c1f1161001c2fd7
#
_cell.length_a   1.000
_cell.length_b   1.000
_cell.length_c   1.000
_cell.angle_alpha   90.00
_cell.angle_beta   90.00
_cell.angle_gamma   90.00
#
_symmetry.space_group_name_H-M   'P 1'
#
loop_
_entity.id
_entity.type
_entity.pdbx_description
1 polymer ?
#
loop_
_entity_poly.entity_id
_entity_poly.type
_entity_poly.pdbx_seq_one_letter_code
_entity_poly.pdbx_strand_id
1 'polypeptide(L)'
;NEHVNITVYNGVALLTGEVPDQRDIDDIIDLVKADEGTTQVINRLELAGKTNMNSRANDGWLTTKVKTAIAGSDFSDSTRVKVVTERANVYLMGLVKPAEAQIAVDATRGVTGVVRVIKVFEYIEED
;
A
#
# COMPACT_ATOMS: atom_id res chain seq x y z
N ASN A 1 11.45 14.83 -11.20
CA ASN A 1 12.10 13.97 -10.20
C ASN A 1 11.24 13.63 -9.01
N GLU A 2 9.96 13.62 -9.23
CA GLU A 2 9.00 13.18 -8.26
C GLU A 2 8.97 11.66 -8.22
N HIS A 3 8.72 11.12 -7.05
CA HIS A 3 8.49 9.69 -6.90
C HIS A 3 7.08 9.51 -6.38
N VAL A 4 6.17 9.14 -7.26
CA VAL A 4 4.76 8.96 -6.94
C VAL A 4 4.29 7.60 -7.43
N ASN A 5 3.67 6.85 -6.55
CA ASN A 5 3.01 5.59 -6.89
C ASN A 5 1.51 5.72 -6.69
N ILE A 6 0.76 5.26 -7.67
CA ILE A 6 -0.69 5.19 -7.58
C ILE A 6 -1.07 3.72 -7.71
N THR A 7 -1.67 3.18 -6.67
CA THR A 7 -2.08 1.78 -6.65
C THR A 7 -3.59 1.73 -6.48
N VAL A 8 -4.28 1.08 -7.40
CA VAL A 8 -5.75 0.99 -7.36
C VAL A 8 -6.15 -0.46 -7.12
N TYR A 9 -7.03 -0.66 -6.17
CA TYR A 9 -7.63 -1.96 -5.89
C TYR A 9 -9.09 -1.75 -5.51
N ASN A 10 -9.99 -2.39 -6.24
CA ASN A 10 -11.43 -2.33 -5.97
C ASN A 10 -11.95 -0.88 -5.86
N GLY A 11 -11.48 0.00 -6.73
CA GLY A 11 -11.90 1.40 -6.76
C GLY A 11 -11.21 2.31 -5.74
N VAL A 12 -10.42 1.74 -4.83
CA VAL A 12 -9.65 2.52 -3.86
C VAL A 12 -8.28 2.85 -4.45
N ALA A 13 -7.97 4.12 -4.55
CA ALA A 13 -6.67 4.58 -5.04
C ALA A 13 -5.81 4.97 -3.87
N LEU A 14 -4.66 4.31 -3.72
CA LEU A 14 -3.67 4.63 -2.71
C LEU A 14 -2.53 5.40 -3.38
N LEU A 15 -2.27 6.60 -2.87
CA LEU A 15 -1.20 7.46 -3.36
C LEU A 15 -0.05 7.43 -2.35
N THR A 16 1.13 7.03 -2.79
CA THR A 16 2.33 6.98 -1.95
C THR A 16 3.50 7.64 -2.65
N GLY A 17 4.49 8.06 -1.89
CA GLY A 17 5.70 8.64 -2.42
C GLY A 17 5.94 10.06 -1.91
N GLU A 18 6.78 10.77 -2.63
CA GLU A 18 7.22 12.10 -2.22
C GLU A 18 7.15 13.07 -3.38
N VAL A 19 6.70 14.27 -3.10
CA VAL A 19 6.67 15.37 -4.06
C VAL A 19 7.24 16.63 -3.42
N PRO A 20 7.79 17.55 -4.21
CA PRO A 20 8.43 18.74 -3.66
C PRO A 20 7.46 19.82 -3.16
N ASP A 21 6.20 19.80 -3.61
CA ASP A 21 5.27 20.92 -3.42
C ASP A 21 3.88 20.42 -3.08
N GLN A 22 3.20 21.11 -2.18
CA GLN A 22 1.82 20.79 -1.81
C GLN A 22 0.87 20.89 -3.01
N ARG A 23 1.14 21.80 -3.93
CA ARG A 23 0.34 21.92 -5.15
C ARG A 23 0.35 20.62 -5.96
N ASP A 24 1.50 19.94 -5.99
CA ASP A 24 1.61 18.67 -6.72
C ASP A 24 0.69 17.60 -6.10
N ILE A 25 0.60 17.57 -4.78
CA ILE A 25 -0.30 16.65 -4.09
C ILE A 25 -1.75 16.95 -4.47
N ASP A 26 -2.13 18.22 -4.42
CA ASP A 26 -3.50 18.63 -4.72
C ASP A 26 -3.89 18.28 -6.16
N ASP A 27 -2.98 18.54 -7.11
CA ASP A 27 -3.21 18.26 -8.52
C ASP A 27 -3.36 16.75 -8.77
N ILE A 28 -2.53 15.94 -8.12
CA ILE A 28 -2.58 14.48 -8.26
C ILE A 28 -3.91 13.96 -7.71
N ILE A 29 -4.33 14.43 -6.55
CA ILE A 29 -5.60 14.03 -5.93
C ILE A 29 -6.76 14.37 -6.86
N ASP A 30 -6.76 15.57 -7.42
CA ASP A 30 -7.83 16.00 -8.33
C ASP A 30 -7.90 15.11 -9.58
N LEU A 31 -6.74 14.78 -10.16
CA LEU A 31 -6.69 13.91 -11.33
C LEU A 31 -7.23 12.51 -11.02
N VAL A 32 -6.87 11.96 -9.88
CA VAL A 32 -7.29 10.62 -9.48
C VAL A 32 -8.79 10.58 -9.18
N LYS A 33 -9.31 11.62 -8.51
CA LYS A 33 -10.73 11.72 -8.21
C LYS A 33 -11.60 11.87 -9.46
N ALA A 34 -11.03 12.40 -10.54
CA ALA A 34 -11.76 12.56 -11.79
C ALA A 34 -12.00 11.24 -12.52
N ASP A 35 -11.29 10.19 -12.15
CA ASP A 35 -11.47 8.87 -12.75
C ASP A 35 -12.75 8.22 -12.21
N GLU A 36 -13.66 7.86 -13.11
CA GLU A 36 -14.95 7.28 -12.75
C GLU A 36 -14.83 5.97 -11.99
N GLY A 37 -13.77 5.21 -12.20
CA GLY A 37 -13.55 3.95 -11.52
C GLY A 37 -13.05 4.10 -10.09
N THR A 38 -12.69 5.32 -9.68
CA THR A 38 -12.17 5.58 -8.35
C THR A 38 -13.30 6.00 -7.42
N THR A 39 -13.51 5.21 -6.36
CA THR A 39 -14.55 5.50 -5.36
C THR A 39 -13.98 6.15 -4.11
N GLN A 40 -12.68 5.98 -3.87
CA GLN A 40 -12.02 6.52 -2.68
C GLN A 40 -10.55 6.79 -3.01
N VAL A 41 -10.03 7.90 -2.50
CA VAL A 41 -8.62 8.24 -2.62
C VAL A 41 -8.02 8.27 -1.22
N ILE A 42 -6.94 7.52 -1.03
CA ILE A 42 -6.18 7.53 0.21
C ILE A 42 -4.83 8.17 -0.08
N ASN A 43 -4.63 9.35 0.47
CA ASN A 43 -3.43 10.14 0.22
C ASN A 43 -2.39 9.89 1.32
N ARG A 44 -1.27 9.28 0.93
CA ARG A 44 -0.10 9.10 1.78
C ARG A 44 1.13 9.75 1.16
N LEU A 45 0.91 10.71 0.25
CA LEU A 45 2.02 11.48 -0.33
C LEU A 45 2.64 12.37 0.73
N GLU A 46 3.95 12.52 0.67
CA GLU A 46 4.71 13.34 1.60
C GLU A 46 5.45 14.45 0.86
N LEU A 47 5.63 15.56 1.54
CA LEU A 47 6.47 16.65 1.05
C LEU A 47 7.90 16.34 1.47
N ALA A 48 8.75 16.03 0.50
CA ALA A 48 10.14 15.68 0.80
C ALA A 48 10.98 15.68 -0.46
N GLY A 49 12.27 15.44 -0.26
CA GLY A 49 13.16 15.18 -1.38
C GLY A 49 12.88 13.82 -1.99
N LYS A 50 13.56 13.52 -3.08
CA LYS A 50 13.39 12.24 -3.78
C LYS A 50 13.75 11.06 -2.90
N THR A 51 12.99 9.98 -3.03
CA THR A 51 13.39 8.68 -2.51
C THR A 51 14.58 8.19 -3.34
N ASN A 52 15.67 7.83 -2.68
CA ASN A 52 16.87 7.40 -3.40
C ASN A 52 16.71 5.96 -3.93
N MET A 53 17.61 5.57 -4.85
CA MET A 53 17.56 4.26 -5.49
C MET A 53 17.68 3.09 -4.50
N ASN A 54 18.51 3.26 -3.47
CA ASN A 54 18.68 2.20 -2.47
C ASN A 54 17.41 1.97 -1.68
N SER A 55 16.69 3.04 -1.33
CA SER A 55 15.41 2.92 -0.64
C SER A 55 14.38 2.20 -1.49
N ARG A 56 14.31 2.54 -2.79
CA ARG A 56 13.38 1.86 -3.70
C ARG A 56 13.69 0.39 -3.87
N ALA A 57 14.97 0.04 -3.99
CA ALA A 57 15.40 -1.35 -4.11
C ALA A 57 15.04 -2.13 -2.84
N ASN A 58 15.24 -1.54 -1.67
CA ASN A 58 14.86 -2.14 -0.40
C ASN A 58 13.35 -2.34 -0.31
N ASP A 59 12.57 -1.35 -0.76
CA ASP A 59 11.11 -1.45 -0.75
C ASP A 59 10.61 -2.58 -1.66
N GLY A 60 11.22 -2.74 -2.83
CA GLY A 60 10.88 -3.85 -3.73
C GLY A 60 11.19 -5.19 -3.11
N TRP A 61 12.32 -5.31 -2.43
CA TRP A 61 12.70 -6.51 -1.72
C TRP A 61 11.75 -6.82 -0.57
N LEU A 62 11.36 -5.80 0.21
CA LEU A 62 10.40 -5.95 1.30
C LEU A 62 9.03 -6.40 0.77
N THR A 63 8.58 -5.82 -0.34
CA THR A 63 7.32 -6.22 -0.97
C THR A 63 7.32 -7.71 -1.28
N THR A 64 8.40 -8.22 -1.87
CA THR A 64 8.54 -9.64 -2.18
C THR A 64 8.49 -10.49 -0.93
N LYS A 65 9.22 -10.10 0.12
CA LYS A 65 9.24 -10.86 1.38
C LYS A 65 7.86 -10.86 2.06
N VAL A 66 7.16 -9.74 2.04
CA VAL A 66 5.82 -9.65 2.62
C VAL A 66 4.84 -10.53 1.88
N LYS A 67 4.85 -10.49 0.55
CA LYS A 67 3.99 -11.36 -0.26
C LYS A 67 4.25 -12.84 0.05
N THR A 68 5.51 -13.23 0.18
CA THR A 68 5.90 -14.59 0.51
C THR A 68 5.41 -14.98 1.90
N ALA A 69 5.53 -14.08 2.88
CA ALA A 69 5.08 -14.34 4.23
C ALA A 69 3.56 -14.53 4.30
N ILE A 70 2.80 -13.70 3.59
CA ILE A 70 1.34 -13.83 3.54
C ILE A 70 0.95 -15.14 2.84
N ALA A 71 1.62 -15.49 1.74
CA ALA A 71 1.35 -16.73 1.03
C ALA A 71 1.64 -17.97 1.88
N GLY A 72 2.62 -17.88 2.78
CA GLY A 72 2.95 -18.97 3.70
C GLY A 72 2.14 -19.00 4.98
N SER A 73 1.23 -18.05 5.17
CA SER A 73 0.39 -17.95 6.35
C SER A 73 -0.91 -18.74 6.15
N ASP A 74 -1.81 -18.62 7.13
CA ASP A 74 -3.13 -19.24 7.05
C ASP A 74 -4.12 -18.46 6.18
N PHE A 75 -3.67 -17.40 5.50
CA PHE A 75 -4.51 -16.66 4.58
C PHE A 75 -4.87 -17.54 3.38
N SER A 76 -6.16 -17.73 3.14
CA SER A 76 -6.64 -18.71 2.17
C SER A 76 -6.28 -18.39 0.73
N ASP A 77 -6.23 -17.11 0.37
CA ASP A 77 -5.90 -16.67 -0.99
C ASP A 77 -5.15 -15.35 -0.93
N SER A 78 -3.82 -15.45 -0.85
CA SER A 78 -2.95 -14.29 -0.70
C SER A 78 -2.97 -13.36 -1.93
N THR A 79 -3.48 -13.83 -3.07
CA THR A 79 -3.60 -12.99 -4.25
C THR A 79 -4.65 -11.88 -4.08
N ARG A 80 -5.53 -12.01 -3.08
CA ARG A 80 -6.51 -10.97 -2.78
C ARG A 80 -5.92 -9.80 -2.00
N VAL A 81 -4.66 -9.90 -1.55
CA VAL A 81 -3.99 -8.83 -0.84
C VAL A 81 -3.01 -8.15 -1.77
N LYS A 82 -3.19 -6.85 -1.95
CA LYS A 82 -2.24 -6.01 -2.67
C LYS A 82 -1.26 -5.41 -1.67
N VAL A 83 0.03 -5.55 -1.91
CA VAL A 83 1.09 -5.06 -1.03
C VAL A 83 1.81 -3.91 -1.72
N VAL A 84 1.89 -2.78 -1.03
CA VAL A 84 2.64 -1.62 -1.49
C VAL A 84 3.62 -1.23 -0.39
N THR A 85 4.88 -1.06 -0.74
CA THR A 85 5.91 -0.67 0.23
C THR A 85 6.52 0.67 -0.20
N GLU A 86 6.61 1.58 0.76
CA GLU A 86 7.19 2.89 0.54
C GLU A 86 7.97 3.28 1.79
N ARG A 87 9.28 3.45 1.65
CA ARG A 87 10.18 3.80 2.76
C ARG A 87 10.05 2.84 3.93
N ALA A 88 9.96 1.55 3.61
CA ALA A 88 9.80 0.43 4.55
C ALA A 88 8.47 0.44 5.32
N ASN A 89 7.53 1.29 4.95
CA ASN A 89 6.15 1.23 5.43
C ASN A 89 5.36 0.36 4.45
N VAL A 90 4.64 -0.62 4.96
CA VAL A 90 3.90 -1.57 4.13
C VAL A 90 2.41 -1.25 4.23
N TYR A 91 1.79 -1.04 3.07
CA TYR A 91 0.36 -0.79 2.95
C TYR A 91 -0.28 -2.06 2.41
N LEU A 92 -1.30 -2.56 3.11
CA LEU A 92 -2.03 -3.76 2.71
C LEU A 92 -3.43 -3.36 2.26
N MET A 93 -3.75 -3.67 1.00
CA MET A 93 -5.03 -3.36 0.38
C MET A 93 -5.74 -4.65 0.01
N GLY A 94 -7.03 -4.61 -0.08
CA GLY A 94 -7.82 -5.75 -0.53
C GLY A 94 -9.18 -5.79 0.11
N LEU A 95 -10.02 -6.66 -0.41
CA LEU A 95 -11.35 -6.91 0.10
C LEU A 95 -11.30 -8.20 0.91
N VAL A 96 -11.35 -8.11 2.22
CA VAL A 96 -11.05 -9.22 3.12
C VAL A 96 -12.03 -9.27 4.29
N LYS A 97 -12.09 -10.42 4.94
CA LYS A 97 -12.79 -10.55 6.23
C LYS A 97 -11.88 -10.03 7.34
N PRO A 98 -12.43 -9.54 8.45
CA PRO A 98 -11.60 -9.05 9.57
C PRO A 98 -10.55 -10.06 10.05
N ALA A 99 -10.91 -11.33 10.14
CA ALA A 99 -9.97 -12.37 10.56
C ALA A 99 -8.82 -12.54 9.55
N GLU A 100 -9.12 -12.41 8.25
CA GLU A 100 -8.10 -12.48 7.21
C GLU A 100 -7.15 -11.29 7.27
N ALA A 101 -7.69 -10.10 7.56
CA ALA A 101 -6.86 -8.91 7.71
C ALA A 101 -5.84 -9.09 8.83
N GLN A 102 -6.26 -9.69 9.96
CA GLN A 102 -5.36 -9.92 11.09
C GLN A 102 -4.24 -10.90 10.72
N ILE A 103 -4.57 -11.95 9.97
CA ILE A 103 -3.57 -12.92 9.51
C ILE A 103 -2.52 -12.22 8.63
N ALA A 104 -2.98 -11.38 7.69
CA ALA A 104 -2.07 -10.66 6.80
C ALA A 104 -1.18 -9.67 7.56
N VAL A 105 -1.74 -8.95 8.53
CA VAL A 105 -0.99 -8.00 9.35
C VAL A 105 0.08 -8.73 10.17
N ASP A 106 -0.30 -9.83 10.82
CA ASP A 106 0.64 -10.58 11.65
C ASP A 106 1.79 -11.15 10.83
N ALA A 107 1.49 -11.70 9.64
CA ALA A 107 2.52 -12.19 8.73
C ALA A 107 3.48 -11.07 8.31
N THR A 108 2.95 -9.90 8.01
CA THR A 108 3.74 -8.75 7.59
C THR A 108 4.64 -8.24 8.70
N ARG A 109 4.14 -8.20 9.93
CA ARG A 109 4.93 -7.76 11.09
C ARG A 109 6.13 -8.63 11.35
N GLY A 110 6.07 -9.90 10.97
CA GLY A 110 7.17 -10.83 11.15
C GLY A 110 8.31 -10.66 10.16
N VAL A 111 8.15 -9.82 9.15
CA VAL A 111 9.17 -9.60 8.12
C VAL A 111 10.19 -8.58 8.61
N THR A 112 11.46 -9.00 8.68
CA THR A 112 12.55 -8.13 9.09
C THR A 112 12.70 -6.97 8.11
N GLY A 113 12.80 -5.77 8.63
CA GLY A 113 12.98 -4.55 7.84
C GLY A 113 11.71 -3.73 7.68
N VAL A 114 10.54 -4.30 7.97
CA VAL A 114 9.28 -3.56 7.94
C VAL A 114 9.21 -2.62 9.14
N VAL A 115 9.03 -1.33 8.87
CA VAL A 115 8.96 -0.30 9.90
C VAL A 115 7.54 -0.17 10.43
N ARG A 116 6.56 -0.21 9.53
CA ARG A 116 5.15 -0.01 9.90
C ARG A 116 4.25 -0.75 8.94
N VAL A 117 3.13 -1.25 9.45
CA VAL A 117 2.09 -1.87 8.63
C VAL A 117 0.86 -0.97 8.69
N ILE A 118 0.36 -0.56 7.53
CA ILE A 118 -0.82 0.30 7.41
C ILE A 118 -1.91 -0.49 6.70
N LYS A 119 -3.04 -0.66 7.36
CA LYS A 119 -4.19 -1.36 6.80
C LYS A 119 -5.02 -0.41 5.95
N VAL A 120 -5.19 -0.77 4.69
CA VAL A 120 -6.02 -0.04 3.73
C VAL A 120 -7.07 -1.00 3.17
N PHE A 121 -7.45 -1.98 3.98
CA PHE A 121 -8.43 -2.99 3.60
C PHE A 121 -9.84 -2.42 3.54
N GLU A 122 -10.63 -3.00 2.66
CA GLU A 122 -12.08 -2.94 2.75
C GLU A 122 -12.55 -4.28 3.31
N TYR A 123 -13.58 -4.26 4.13
CA TYR A 123 -14.01 -5.47 4.83
C TYR A 123 -15.31 -6.00 4.27
N ILE A 124 -15.36 -7.32 4.10
CA ILE A 124 -16.58 -8.03 3.78
C ILE A 124 -17.11 -8.67 5.06
N GLU A 125 -18.42 -8.84 5.13
CA GLU A 125 -19.03 -9.42 6.31
C GLU A 125 -18.63 -10.89 6.48
N GLU A 126 -18.48 -11.29 7.72
CA GLU A 126 -18.28 -12.70 8.04
C GLU A 126 -19.65 -13.39 8.12
N ASP A 127 -19.69 -14.60 7.59
CA ASP A 127 -20.89 -15.44 7.67
C ASP A 127 -20.95 -16.21 8.99
#